data_8770ad8a4772d25531838dd8b8746243
#
_entry.id   8770ad8a4772d25531838dd8b8746243
#
_cell.length_a   1.000
_cell.length_b   1.000
_cell.length_c   1.000
_cell.angle_alpha   90.00
_cell.angle_beta   90.00
_cell.angle_gamma   90.00
#
_symmetry.space_group_name_H-M   'P 1'
#
loop_
_entity.id
_entity.type
_entity.pdbx_description
1 polymer ?
#
loop_
_entity_poly.entity_id
_entity_poly.type
_entity_poly.pdbx_seq_one_letter_code
_entity_poly.pdbx_strand_id
1 'polypeptide(L)'
;MEDVKETSKILSVMGNDLVKIHSLYVAKGTEMARLYENGQLDICSKEEYFLRLQNFLEYLSPEIAVERLFSRIPEEDALFSNWQTSWWRLQEEFMAYMKIEKSFQGKKCGYMNGAALKTII
;
A
#
# COMPACT_ATOMS: atom_id res chain seq x y z
N MET A 1 2.17 -11.09 4.91
CA MET A 1 2.42 -9.84 5.66
C MET A 1 3.90 -9.55 5.89
N GLU A 2 4.72 -10.57 6.07
CA GLU A 2 6.17 -10.38 6.23
C GLU A 2 6.83 -9.76 4.98
N ASP A 3 6.36 -10.12 3.80
CA ASP A 3 6.86 -9.54 2.55
C ASP A 3 6.63 -8.02 2.48
N VAL A 4 5.52 -7.55 3.00
CA VAL A 4 5.20 -6.13 3.07
C VAL A 4 6.17 -5.40 3.98
N LYS A 5 6.46 -5.97 5.15
CA LYS A 5 7.39 -5.40 6.13
C LYS A 5 8.81 -5.38 5.58
N GLU A 6 9.25 -6.47 4.95
CA GLU A 6 10.58 -6.56 4.37
C GLU A 6 10.79 -5.55 3.25
N THR A 7 9.81 -5.41 2.35
CA THR A 7 9.87 -4.43 1.26
C THR A 7 10.01 -3.02 1.83
N SER A 8 9.21 -2.69 2.84
CA SER A 8 9.26 -1.38 3.46
C SER A 8 10.61 -1.08 4.09
N LYS A 9 11.19 -2.07 4.80
CA LYS A 9 12.51 -1.92 5.42
C LYS A 9 13.60 -1.71 4.37
N ILE A 10 13.59 -2.49 3.30
CA ILE A 10 14.57 -2.38 2.23
C ILE A 10 14.52 -1.00 1.57
N LEU A 11 13.30 -0.53 1.23
CA LEU A 11 13.12 0.79 0.65
C LEU A 11 13.66 1.89 1.55
N SER A 12 13.41 1.76 2.86
CA SER A 12 13.85 2.76 3.83
C SER A 12 15.37 2.83 3.95
N VAL A 13 16.03 1.67 4.00
CA VAL A 13 17.49 1.61 4.15
C VAL A 13 18.21 2.06 2.88
N MET A 14 17.62 1.78 1.70
CA MET A 14 18.21 2.19 0.43
C MET A 14 18.10 3.70 0.17
N GLY A 15 17.38 4.43 1.01
CA GLY A 15 17.36 5.89 0.92
C GLY A 15 16.51 6.44 -0.20
N ASN A 16 15.40 5.79 -0.51
CA ASN A 16 14.46 6.31 -1.50
C ASN A 16 13.83 7.61 -1.00
N ASP A 17 13.64 8.56 -1.90
CA ASP A 17 13.03 9.85 -1.58
C ASP A 17 11.52 9.85 -1.72
N LEU A 18 11.00 9.05 -2.64
CA LEU A 18 9.58 9.05 -2.99
C LEU A 18 9.10 7.64 -3.29
N VAL A 19 7.92 7.31 -2.78
CA VAL A 19 7.25 6.03 -3.03
C VAL A 19 5.83 6.31 -3.50
N LYS A 20 5.41 5.62 -4.55
CA LYS A 20 4.02 5.62 -5.01
C LYS A 20 3.43 4.25 -4.76
N ILE A 21 2.31 4.20 -4.07
CA ILE A 21 1.62 2.96 -3.77
C ILE A 21 0.35 2.91 -4.61
N HIS A 22 0.09 1.74 -5.21
CA HIS A 22 -1.13 1.53 -5.99
C HIS A 22 -1.88 0.33 -5.45
N SER A 23 -3.17 0.52 -5.20
CA SER A 23 -4.06 -0.61 -4.97
C SER A 23 -4.28 -1.35 -6.28
N LEU A 24 -4.66 -2.62 -6.17
CA LEU A 24 -4.95 -3.42 -7.36
C LEU A 24 -6.16 -2.87 -8.10
N TYR A 25 -6.09 -2.84 -9.42
CA TYR A 25 -7.22 -2.57 -10.27
C TYR A 25 -7.23 -3.57 -11.43
N VAL A 26 -8.40 -3.77 -12.03
CA VAL A 26 -8.57 -4.67 -13.18
C VAL A 26 -9.05 -3.85 -14.35
N ALA A 27 -8.15 -3.61 -15.30
CA ALA A 27 -8.47 -2.83 -16.50
C ALA A 27 -9.30 -3.66 -17.50
N LYS A 28 -10.24 -3.02 -18.17
CA LYS A 28 -11.06 -3.68 -19.20
C LYS A 28 -10.17 -4.14 -20.35
N GLY A 29 -10.54 -5.27 -20.95
CA GLY A 29 -9.86 -5.80 -22.12
C GLY A 29 -8.54 -6.48 -21.86
N THR A 30 -8.22 -6.77 -20.60
CA THR A 30 -6.98 -7.45 -20.23
C THR A 30 -7.23 -8.90 -19.86
N GLU A 31 -6.13 -9.67 -19.76
CA GLU A 31 -6.21 -11.06 -19.27
C GLU A 31 -6.69 -11.10 -17.82
N MET A 32 -6.30 -10.13 -17.00
CA MET A 32 -6.82 -10.02 -15.64
C MET A 32 -8.32 -9.81 -15.61
N ALA A 33 -8.86 -9.03 -16.56
CA ALA A 33 -10.29 -8.82 -16.66
C ALA A 33 -11.03 -10.13 -16.91
N ARG A 34 -10.46 -10.99 -17.80
CA ARG A 34 -11.04 -12.30 -18.10
C ARG A 34 -11.04 -13.19 -16.84
N LEU A 35 -9.95 -13.21 -16.10
CA LEU A 35 -9.85 -13.98 -14.87
C LEU A 35 -10.83 -13.45 -13.81
N TYR A 36 -10.98 -12.15 -13.72
CA TYR A 36 -11.89 -11.53 -12.77
C TYR A 36 -13.35 -11.90 -13.08
N GLU A 37 -13.76 -11.81 -14.34
CA GLU A 37 -15.11 -12.13 -14.76
C GLU A 37 -15.45 -13.62 -14.55
N ASN A 38 -14.44 -14.49 -14.66
CA ASN A 38 -14.60 -15.93 -14.45
C ASN A 38 -14.49 -16.35 -12.99
N GLY A 39 -14.31 -15.41 -12.07
CA GLY A 39 -14.17 -15.71 -10.65
C GLY A 39 -12.85 -16.37 -10.30
N GLN A 40 -11.84 -16.27 -11.16
CA GLN A 40 -10.53 -16.91 -10.96
C GLN A 40 -9.49 -15.98 -10.34
N LEU A 41 -9.83 -14.69 -10.18
CA LEU A 41 -8.92 -13.72 -9.59
C LEU A 41 -9.36 -13.40 -8.17
N ASP A 42 -8.46 -13.64 -7.23
CA ASP A 42 -8.72 -13.43 -5.80
C ASP A 42 -8.22 -12.05 -5.39
N ILE A 43 -9.15 -11.16 -5.05
CA ILE A 43 -8.82 -9.80 -4.63
C ILE A 43 -9.07 -9.69 -3.13
N CYS A 44 -8.09 -9.19 -2.39
CA CYS A 44 -8.25 -9.03 -0.94
C CYS A 44 -9.33 -7.99 -0.62
N SER A 45 -9.88 -8.09 0.59
CA SER A 45 -10.87 -7.13 1.06
C SER A 45 -10.23 -5.77 1.31
N LYS A 46 -11.08 -4.74 1.39
CA LYS A 46 -10.62 -3.40 1.74
C LYS A 46 -9.94 -3.38 3.11
N GLU A 47 -10.51 -4.10 4.06
CA GLU A 47 -9.98 -4.20 5.42
C GLU A 47 -8.60 -4.85 5.44
N GLU A 48 -8.42 -5.89 4.66
CA GLU A 48 -7.12 -6.56 4.55
C GLU A 48 -6.09 -5.65 3.88
N TYR A 49 -6.49 -4.91 2.86
CA TYR A 49 -5.60 -3.95 2.22
C TYR A 49 -5.18 -2.85 3.19
N PHE A 50 -6.11 -2.34 3.99
CA PHE A 50 -5.81 -1.33 5.00
C PHE A 50 -4.78 -1.86 6.00
N LEU A 51 -4.93 -3.11 6.43
CA LEU A 51 -3.98 -3.71 7.36
C LEU A 51 -2.58 -3.85 6.73
N ARG A 52 -2.51 -4.28 5.49
CA ARG A 52 -1.25 -4.38 4.76
C ARG A 52 -0.60 -3.01 4.58
N LEU A 53 -1.38 -2.01 4.22
CA LEU A 53 -0.88 -0.65 4.02
C LEU A 53 -0.40 -0.05 5.34
N GLN A 54 -1.11 -0.29 6.43
CA GLN A 54 -0.70 0.12 7.76
C GLN A 54 0.68 -0.46 8.09
N ASN A 55 0.84 -1.77 7.90
CA ASN A 55 2.12 -2.42 8.18
C ASN A 55 3.25 -1.88 7.30
N PHE A 56 2.97 -1.66 6.03
CA PHE A 56 3.96 -1.08 5.13
C PHE A 56 4.42 0.30 5.63
N LEU A 57 3.49 1.17 5.97
CA LEU A 57 3.80 2.52 6.42
C LEU A 57 4.50 2.55 7.77
N GLU A 58 4.12 1.66 8.70
CA GLU A 58 4.74 1.61 10.02
C GLU A 58 6.24 1.31 9.95
N TYR A 59 6.66 0.51 8.98
CA TYR A 59 8.06 0.14 8.79
C TYR A 59 8.77 1.04 7.77
N LEU A 60 8.06 1.96 7.14
CA LEU A 60 8.63 2.87 6.15
C LEU A 60 9.20 4.12 6.84
N SER A 61 10.41 4.52 6.44
CA SER A 61 11.01 5.73 7.00
C SER A 61 10.07 6.93 6.87
N PRO A 62 9.89 7.73 7.94
CA PRO A 62 9.04 8.90 7.85
C PRO A 62 9.59 10.01 6.95
N GLU A 63 10.85 9.89 6.53
CA GLU A 63 11.48 10.84 5.62
C GLU A 63 11.12 10.57 4.15
N ILE A 64 10.59 9.38 3.85
CA ILE A 64 10.18 9.03 2.50
C ILE A 64 8.81 9.62 2.21
N ALA A 65 8.67 10.41 1.14
CA ALA A 65 7.38 10.94 0.74
C ALA A 65 6.54 9.84 0.11
N VAL A 66 5.28 9.72 0.53
CA VAL A 66 4.33 8.78 -0.06
C VAL A 66 3.34 9.60 -0.89
N GLU A 67 3.39 9.43 -2.21
CA GLU A 67 2.59 10.25 -3.11
C GLU A 67 1.17 9.73 -3.30
N ARG A 68 1.02 8.40 -3.37
CA ARG A 68 -0.29 7.77 -3.57
C ARG A 68 -0.45 6.58 -2.68
N LEU A 69 -1.68 6.36 -2.22
CA LEU A 69 -2.04 5.18 -1.42
C LEU A 69 -2.99 4.27 -2.17
N PHE A 70 -3.69 4.78 -3.18
CA PHE A 70 -4.69 4.04 -3.92
C PHE A 70 -4.60 4.34 -5.42
N SER A 71 -5.04 3.36 -6.23
CA SER A 71 -5.06 3.52 -7.68
C SER A 71 -5.99 4.66 -8.11
N ARG A 72 -5.59 5.40 -9.16
CA ARG A 72 -6.36 6.51 -9.71
C ARG A 72 -6.79 6.25 -11.15
N ILE A 73 -6.97 4.99 -11.54
CA ILE A 73 -7.47 4.64 -12.86
C ILE A 73 -8.91 5.14 -13.03
N PRO A 74 -9.29 5.71 -14.20
CA PRO A 74 -10.67 6.12 -14.43
C PRO A 74 -11.63 4.93 -14.35
N GLU A 75 -12.80 5.13 -13.74
CA GLU A 75 -13.77 4.06 -13.53
C GLU A 75 -14.21 3.40 -14.82
N GLU A 76 -14.36 4.17 -15.91
CA GLU A 76 -14.77 3.64 -17.20
C GLU A 76 -13.74 2.69 -17.81
N ASP A 77 -12.49 2.72 -17.36
CA ASP A 77 -11.42 1.88 -17.89
C ASP A 77 -11.17 0.64 -17.03
N ALA A 78 -11.91 0.47 -15.93
CA ALA A 78 -11.67 -0.63 -15.00
C ALA A 78 -12.92 -1.45 -14.73
N LEU A 79 -12.75 -2.78 -14.62
CA LEU A 79 -13.78 -3.67 -14.10
C LEU A 79 -13.79 -3.66 -12.58
N PHE A 80 -12.60 -3.51 -11.98
CA PHE A 80 -12.43 -3.37 -10.55
C PHE A 80 -11.43 -2.26 -10.26
N SER A 81 -11.76 -1.38 -9.36
CA SER A 81 -10.85 -0.37 -8.85
C SER A 81 -11.32 0.09 -7.48
N ASN A 82 -10.42 0.01 -6.49
CA ASN A 82 -10.64 0.58 -5.15
C ASN A 82 -11.98 0.17 -4.51
N TRP A 83 -12.40 -1.09 -4.71
CA TRP A 83 -13.66 -1.61 -4.14
C TRP A 83 -14.85 -0.71 -4.48
N GLN A 84 -14.87 -0.18 -5.70
CA GLN A 84 -15.90 0.70 -6.25
C GLN A 84 -16.08 1.99 -5.45
N THR A 85 -15.02 2.43 -4.80
CA THR A 85 -14.99 3.69 -4.04
C THR A 85 -13.98 4.62 -4.69
N SER A 86 -14.23 5.92 -4.66
CA SER A 86 -13.27 6.88 -5.20
C SER A 86 -11.97 6.83 -4.38
N TRP A 87 -10.83 7.06 -5.05
CA TRP A 87 -9.53 7.01 -4.38
C TRP A 87 -9.41 8.04 -3.25
N TRP A 88 -10.00 9.20 -3.41
CA TRP A 88 -9.93 10.24 -2.38
C TRP A 88 -10.76 9.88 -1.15
N ARG A 89 -11.89 9.22 -1.34
CA ARG A 89 -12.70 8.73 -0.21
C ARG A 89 -11.99 7.62 0.54
N LEU A 90 -11.37 6.70 -0.19
CA LEU A 90 -10.57 5.65 0.44
C LEU A 90 -9.41 6.23 1.23
N GLN A 91 -8.77 7.26 0.69
CA GLN A 91 -7.67 7.91 1.39
C GLN A 91 -8.15 8.53 2.70
N GLU A 92 -9.31 9.19 2.69
CA GLU A 92 -9.90 9.73 3.91
C GLU A 92 -10.24 8.64 4.92
N GLU A 93 -10.84 7.54 4.44
CA GLU A 93 -11.17 6.40 5.30
C GLU A 93 -9.91 5.78 5.90
N PHE A 94 -8.86 5.64 5.11
CA PHE A 94 -7.61 5.06 5.58
C PHE A 94 -6.94 5.97 6.60
N MET A 95 -6.94 7.27 6.39
CA MET A 95 -6.36 8.21 7.35
C MET A 95 -7.10 8.18 8.68
N ALA A 96 -8.44 8.06 8.64
CA ALA A 96 -9.25 7.89 9.84
C ALA A 96 -8.92 6.57 10.54
N TYR A 97 -8.76 5.50 9.77
CA TYR A 97 -8.36 4.20 10.29
C TYR A 97 -7.02 4.26 11.01
N MET A 98 -6.02 4.90 10.41
CA MET A 98 -4.70 5.06 11.02
C MET A 98 -4.77 5.85 12.32
N LYS A 99 -5.63 6.86 12.37
CA LYS A 99 -5.82 7.67 13.55
C LYS A 99 -6.46 6.85 14.68
N ILE A 100 -7.46 6.04 14.37
CA ILE A 100 -8.11 5.15 15.34
C ILE A 100 -7.11 4.15 15.89
N GLU A 101 -6.27 3.59 15.02
CA GLU A 101 -5.23 2.62 15.41
C GLU A 101 -4.03 3.28 16.07
N LYS A 102 -4.01 4.61 16.18
CA LYS A 102 -2.89 5.37 16.70
C LYS A 102 -1.59 5.03 15.98
N SER A 103 -1.68 4.86 14.68
CA SER A 103 -0.57 4.47 13.83
C SER A 103 -0.14 5.62 12.93
N PHE A 104 1.11 5.58 12.49
CA PHE A 104 1.67 6.60 11.62
C PHE A 104 2.88 6.04 10.86
N GLN A 105 3.25 6.70 9.78
CA GLN A 105 4.42 6.31 9.01
C GLN A 105 5.68 6.40 9.88
N GLY A 106 6.44 5.32 9.91
CA GLY A 106 7.67 5.27 10.68
C GLY A 106 7.52 4.81 12.12
N LYS A 107 6.31 4.45 12.53
CA LYS A 107 6.06 4.04 13.92
C LYS A 107 7.00 2.93 14.41
N LYS A 108 7.38 2.02 13.50
CA LYS A 108 8.23 0.86 13.83
C LYS A 108 9.58 0.93 13.13
N CYS A 109 10.12 2.14 12.94
CA CYS A 109 11.40 2.35 12.26
C CYS A 109 12.62 2.32 13.20
N GLY A 110 12.49 1.78 14.40
CA GLY A 110 13.62 1.63 15.34
C GLY A 110 14.79 0.84 14.76
N TYR A 111 14.53 -0.05 13.80
CA TYR A 111 15.56 -0.83 13.11
C TYR A 111 16.53 0.04 12.30
N MET A 112 16.16 1.27 11.98
CA MET A 112 17.01 2.19 11.21
C MET A 112 18.08 2.86 12.05
N ASN A 113 18.05 2.69 13.36
CA ASN A 113 19.00 3.31 14.28
C ASN A 113 20.11 2.33 14.62
N GLY A 114 21.17 2.31 13.82
CA GLY A 114 22.36 1.55 14.12
C GLY A 114 22.43 0.17 13.48
N ALA A 115 22.16 -0.89 14.23
CA ALA A 115 22.43 -2.27 13.81
C ALA A 115 21.77 -2.68 12.48
N ALA A 116 20.55 -2.25 12.23
CA ALA A 116 19.84 -2.63 10.99
C ALA A 116 20.52 -2.04 9.76
N LEU A 117 20.95 -0.78 9.82
CA LEU A 117 21.67 -0.15 8.72
C LEU A 117 23.00 -0.84 8.46
N LYS A 118 23.71 -1.23 9.52
CA LYS A 118 24.98 -1.93 9.38
C LYS A 118 24.83 -3.31 8.76
N THR A 119 23.70 -3.97 8.99
CA THR A 119 23.45 -5.31 8.47
C THR A 119 23.15 -5.29 6.96
N ILE A 120 22.45 -4.26 6.47
CA ILE A 120 22.02 -4.18 5.09
C ILE A 120 23.08 -3.52 4.20
N ILE A 121 23.81 -2.59 4.73
CA ILE A 121 24.89 -1.90 4.02
C ILE A 121 26.20 -2.67 4.18
#